data_86d42ae43ef02d254647a7193ea493a8
#
_entry.id   86d42ae43ef02d254647a7193ea493a8
#
_cell.length_a   1.000
_cell.length_b   1.000
_cell.length_c   1.000
_cell.angle_alpha   90.00
_cell.angle_beta   90.00
_cell.angle_gamma   90.00
#
_symmetry.space_group_name_H-M   'P 1'
#
loop_
_entity.id
_entity.type
_entity.pdbx_description
1 polymer ?
#
loop_
_entity_poly.entity_id
_entity_poly.type
_entity_poly.pdbx_seq_one_letter_code
_entity_poly.pdbx_strand_id
1 'polypeptide(L)'
;MYLRVLIMCFMILLIPFTVNAADPANDFDVKVLPAEGQHSFSEGYFHLDSEAGKTLSLDIRITNKSGEPINLYAQAVDTQTADKGGIIYSLDESSKEPDHHYLSDLIDIPETVTVAPGADEIIHFHLAIPSSASGTLLGGIMLTSIDAPDDLSMESLNKGGSNYTFEQPGQRLVAIKLNLPSKSASGFSLGDAKFNPFENQLALKVNNGKSAVIENVQGTYTVMDKDSEILVSGVIKPFAMAPTSKIKFPVNLKGKTLEEGKYVLMVKGKADEKEFFVEEKFTVTKSQEAGIVSETEAAASPFNRENISRTIAIALVSLFLLLPLLLKFDKRNEKKNSLTFTEKNHM
;
A
#
# COMPACT_ATOMS: atom_id res chain seq x y z
N MET A 1 -17.30 -57.34 12.65
CA MET A 1 -17.04 -56.90 11.26
C MET A 1 -17.49 -55.47 11.03
N TYR A 2 -18.72 -55.12 11.40
CA TYR A 2 -19.27 -53.76 11.19
C TYR A 2 -18.56 -52.63 11.91
N LEU A 3 -18.00 -52.85 13.12
CA LEU A 3 -17.29 -51.82 13.88
C LEU A 3 -15.97 -51.40 13.19
N ARG A 4 -15.25 -52.35 12.56
CA ARG A 4 -14.01 -52.05 11.81
C ARG A 4 -14.30 -51.28 10.53
N VAL A 5 -15.40 -51.52 9.85
CA VAL A 5 -15.86 -50.78 8.66
C VAL A 5 -16.28 -49.38 9.06
N LEU A 6 -16.95 -49.19 10.18
CA LEU A 6 -17.36 -47.88 10.69
C LEU A 6 -16.18 -47.00 11.08
N ILE A 7 -15.16 -47.58 11.70
CA ILE A 7 -13.90 -46.88 12.05
C ILE A 7 -13.14 -46.49 10.79
N MET A 8 -13.12 -47.34 9.77
CA MET A 8 -12.46 -47.07 8.50
C MET A 8 -13.15 -45.95 7.70
N CYS A 9 -14.52 -45.93 7.69
CA CYS A 9 -15.29 -44.85 7.11
C CYS A 9 -15.11 -43.51 7.87
N PHE A 10 -14.97 -43.53 9.19
CA PHE A 10 -14.74 -42.34 10.00
C PHE A 10 -13.33 -41.79 9.82
N MET A 11 -12.32 -42.65 9.57
CA MET A 11 -10.94 -42.23 9.26
C MET A 11 -10.80 -41.57 7.90
N ILE A 12 -11.63 -41.92 6.92
CA ILE A 12 -11.67 -41.30 5.60
C ILE A 12 -12.30 -39.91 5.65
N LEU A 13 -13.22 -39.66 6.60
CA LEU A 13 -13.82 -38.32 6.81
C LEU A 13 -12.91 -37.32 7.53
N LEU A 14 -11.79 -37.77 8.09
CA LEU A 14 -10.79 -36.95 8.79
C LEU A 14 -9.59 -36.58 7.90
N ILE A 15 -9.61 -36.89 6.61
CA ILE A 15 -8.60 -36.38 5.69
C ILE A 15 -8.87 -34.88 5.58
N PRO A 16 -7.97 -34.00 6.10
CA PRO A 16 -8.12 -32.59 5.87
C PRO A 16 -8.03 -32.37 4.35
N PHE A 17 -9.12 -31.96 3.73
CA PHE A 17 -9.06 -31.33 2.44
C PHE A 17 -8.23 -30.05 2.66
N THR A 18 -6.96 -30.08 2.36
CA THR A 18 -6.18 -28.86 2.16
C THR A 18 -6.77 -28.21 0.92
N VAL A 19 -7.75 -27.33 1.11
CA VAL A 19 -8.07 -26.32 0.13
C VAL A 19 -6.79 -25.47 0.07
N ASN A 20 -5.96 -25.69 -0.94
CA ASN A 20 -5.00 -24.67 -1.34
C ASN A 20 -5.85 -23.48 -1.75
N ALA A 21 -6.05 -22.52 -0.83
CA ALA A 21 -6.47 -21.20 -1.23
C ALA A 21 -5.38 -20.75 -2.22
N ALA A 22 -5.73 -20.60 -3.48
CA ALA A 22 -4.86 -19.95 -4.47
C ALA A 22 -4.44 -18.62 -3.85
N ASP A 23 -3.13 -18.35 -3.82
CA ASP A 23 -2.62 -17.07 -3.33
C ASP A 23 -3.10 -16.00 -4.33
N PRO A 24 -4.06 -15.12 -3.98
CA PRO A 24 -4.60 -14.14 -4.90
C PRO A 24 -3.53 -13.18 -5.43
N ALA A 25 -2.34 -13.15 -4.80
CA ALA A 25 -1.19 -12.36 -5.24
C ALA A 25 -0.62 -12.81 -6.59
N ASN A 26 -0.85 -14.05 -7.01
CA ASN A 26 -0.21 -14.66 -8.18
C ASN A 26 -1.19 -15.04 -9.29
N ASP A 27 -2.42 -14.55 -9.24
CA ASP A 27 -3.45 -14.94 -10.21
C ASP A 27 -3.17 -14.41 -11.62
N PHE A 28 -2.43 -13.32 -11.76
CA PHE A 28 -2.05 -12.78 -13.06
C PHE A 28 -0.69 -12.09 -13.06
N ASP A 29 -0.04 -12.13 -14.23
CA ASP A 29 1.16 -11.35 -14.55
C ASP A 29 0.84 -10.24 -15.51
N VAL A 30 1.67 -9.18 -15.46
CA VAL A 30 1.60 -8.05 -16.40
C VAL A 30 2.99 -7.79 -16.99
N LYS A 31 3.05 -7.61 -18.30
CA LYS A 31 4.30 -7.25 -19.00
C LYS A 31 4.06 -6.11 -19.97
N VAL A 32 4.95 -5.13 -19.95
CA VAL A 32 4.99 -4.09 -21.00
C VAL A 32 5.46 -4.70 -22.31
N LEU A 33 4.88 -4.25 -23.40
CA LEU A 33 5.34 -4.61 -24.74
C LEU A 33 6.19 -3.48 -25.33
N PRO A 34 7.01 -3.78 -26.36
CA PRO A 34 7.86 -2.76 -27.01
C PRO A 34 7.03 -1.57 -27.49
N ALA A 35 7.50 -0.36 -27.17
CA ALA A 35 6.87 0.90 -27.55
C ALA A 35 7.87 1.85 -28.22
N GLU A 36 7.35 2.80 -29.01
CA GLU A 36 8.17 3.87 -29.58
C GLU A 36 8.79 4.73 -28.47
N GLY A 37 10.09 5.01 -28.57
CA GLY A 37 10.83 5.79 -27.58
C GLY A 37 11.20 5.05 -26.29
N GLN A 38 10.94 3.74 -26.20
CA GLN A 38 11.29 2.93 -25.02
C GLN A 38 12.79 2.79 -24.86
N HIS A 39 13.32 3.17 -23.68
CA HIS A 39 14.75 3.08 -23.35
C HIS A 39 15.22 1.63 -23.16
N SER A 40 14.48 0.84 -22.39
CA SER A 40 14.83 -0.55 -22.08
C SER A 40 13.58 -1.39 -21.80
N PHE A 41 13.57 -2.62 -22.32
CA PHE A 41 12.46 -3.57 -22.09
C PHE A 41 12.67 -4.45 -20.83
N SER A 42 13.85 -4.39 -20.23
CA SER A 42 14.18 -5.18 -19.05
C SER A 42 13.64 -4.58 -17.76
N GLU A 43 13.19 -3.33 -17.78
CA GLU A 43 12.80 -2.58 -16.59
C GLU A 43 11.40 -2.91 -16.06
N GLY A 44 10.56 -3.60 -16.86
CA GLY A 44 9.20 -3.99 -16.45
C GLY A 44 8.19 -2.83 -16.37
N TYR A 45 8.57 -1.64 -16.86
CA TYR A 45 7.74 -0.44 -16.92
C TYR A 45 8.03 0.35 -18.20
N PHE A 46 7.20 1.34 -18.53
CA PHE A 46 7.44 2.22 -19.65
C PHE A 46 8.39 3.36 -19.25
N HIS A 47 9.58 3.37 -19.84
CA HIS A 47 10.52 4.49 -19.76
C HIS A 47 10.71 5.07 -21.17
N LEU A 48 9.99 6.14 -21.47
CA LEU A 48 9.79 6.65 -22.82
C LEU A 48 10.42 8.03 -22.99
N ASP A 49 11.05 8.25 -24.14
CA ASP A 49 11.36 9.59 -24.63
C ASP A 49 10.39 9.94 -25.76
N SER A 50 9.83 11.15 -25.73
CA SER A 50 8.92 11.63 -26.77
C SER A 50 8.95 13.15 -26.89
N GLU A 51 8.04 13.69 -27.69
CA GLU A 51 7.87 15.12 -27.92
C GLU A 51 6.45 15.56 -27.57
N ALA A 52 6.31 16.81 -27.16
CA ALA A 52 5.00 17.41 -26.92
C ALA A 52 4.14 17.41 -28.21
N GLY A 53 2.86 17.18 -28.08
CA GLY A 53 1.89 17.12 -29.19
C GLY A 53 1.81 15.76 -29.88
N LYS A 54 2.60 14.77 -29.50
CA LYS A 54 2.50 13.40 -30.04
C LYS A 54 1.47 12.56 -29.27
N THR A 55 0.95 11.52 -29.94
CA THR A 55 0.20 10.45 -29.32
C THR A 55 1.00 9.17 -29.43
N LEU A 56 1.24 8.50 -28.30
CA LEU A 56 1.91 7.20 -28.24
C LEU A 56 0.86 6.08 -28.12
N SER A 57 1.08 4.97 -28.81
CA SER A 57 0.34 3.73 -28.60
C SER A 57 1.17 2.80 -27.74
N LEU A 58 0.61 2.35 -26.64
CA LEU A 58 1.26 1.53 -25.64
C LEU A 58 0.46 0.25 -25.42
N ASP A 59 1.14 -0.85 -25.26
CA ASP A 59 0.55 -2.17 -25.11
C ASP A 59 1.07 -2.84 -23.84
N ILE A 60 0.16 -3.43 -23.06
CA ILE A 60 0.49 -4.32 -21.96
C ILE A 60 -0.13 -5.69 -22.17
N ARG A 61 0.62 -6.74 -21.86
CA ARG A 61 0.11 -8.11 -21.89
C ARG A 61 -0.22 -8.53 -20.47
N ILE A 62 -1.43 -9.04 -20.27
CA ILE A 62 -1.89 -9.66 -19.03
C ILE A 62 -1.96 -11.16 -19.26
N THR A 63 -1.34 -11.94 -18.38
CA THR A 63 -1.40 -13.41 -18.40
C THR A 63 -2.17 -13.88 -17.18
N ASN A 64 -3.32 -14.53 -17.40
CA ASN A 64 -4.07 -15.16 -16.32
C ASN A 64 -3.44 -16.52 -15.98
N LYS A 65 -2.94 -16.69 -14.75
CA LYS A 65 -2.33 -17.93 -14.27
C LYS A 65 -3.32 -18.84 -13.54
N SER A 66 -4.54 -18.33 -13.27
CA SER A 66 -5.56 -19.08 -12.55
C SER A 66 -6.33 -20.05 -13.47
N GLY A 67 -7.08 -20.95 -12.85
CA GLY A 67 -8.01 -21.85 -13.55
C GLY A 67 -9.38 -21.24 -13.84
N GLU A 68 -9.63 -19.98 -13.41
CA GLU A 68 -10.90 -19.26 -13.56
C GLU A 68 -10.68 -17.97 -14.35
N PRO A 69 -11.74 -17.42 -15.01
CA PRO A 69 -11.64 -16.10 -15.63
C PRO A 69 -11.34 -15.02 -14.58
N ILE A 70 -10.44 -14.09 -14.90
CA ILE A 70 -10.18 -12.92 -14.04
C ILE A 70 -10.80 -11.66 -14.67
N ASN A 71 -11.39 -10.83 -13.82
CA ASN A 71 -11.90 -9.53 -14.20
C ASN A 71 -11.08 -8.46 -13.49
N LEU A 72 -10.53 -7.52 -14.27
CA LEU A 72 -9.64 -6.47 -13.76
C LEU A 72 -10.24 -5.10 -14.05
N TYR A 73 -10.15 -4.20 -13.08
CA TYR A 73 -10.24 -2.76 -13.32
C TYR A 73 -8.87 -2.25 -13.74
N ALA A 74 -8.83 -1.46 -14.83
CA ALA A 74 -7.64 -0.77 -15.28
C ALA A 74 -7.85 0.74 -15.09
N GLN A 75 -6.99 1.36 -14.28
CA GLN A 75 -7.11 2.77 -13.92
C GLN A 75 -5.78 3.48 -14.11
N ALA A 76 -5.79 4.62 -14.78
CA ALA A 76 -4.63 5.50 -14.82
C ALA A 76 -4.43 6.16 -13.44
N VAL A 77 -3.17 6.20 -12.99
CA VAL A 77 -2.79 6.74 -11.67
C VAL A 77 -1.66 7.76 -11.83
N ASP A 78 -1.70 8.77 -10.99
CA ASP A 78 -0.66 9.80 -10.91
C ASP A 78 0.35 9.49 -9.81
N THR A 79 1.44 10.23 -9.80
CA THR A 79 2.45 10.14 -8.75
C THR A 79 2.44 11.35 -7.84
N GLN A 80 2.73 11.11 -6.59
CA GLN A 80 2.97 12.09 -5.56
C GLN A 80 4.24 11.74 -4.79
N THR A 81 4.75 12.69 -4.02
CA THR A 81 5.78 12.39 -3.03
C THR A 81 5.10 12.21 -1.68
N ALA A 82 5.34 11.08 -1.02
CA ALA A 82 4.87 10.88 0.34
C ALA A 82 5.53 11.85 1.33
N ASP A 83 4.85 12.20 2.42
CA ASP A 83 5.38 13.14 3.42
C ASP A 83 6.73 12.69 4.01
N LYS A 84 6.95 11.40 4.16
CA LYS A 84 8.24 10.82 4.61
C LYS A 84 9.28 10.69 3.50
N GLY A 85 8.97 11.16 2.30
CA GLY A 85 9.75 10.99 1.08
C GLY A 85 9.43 9.69 0.35
N GLY A 86 9.85 9.61 -0.92
CA GLY A 86 9.55 8.52 -1.82
C GLY A 86 8.36 8.80 -2.74
N ILE A 87 8.38 8.21 -3.92
CA ILE A 87 7.32 8.36 -4.91
C ILE A 87 6.24 7.32 -4.63
N ILE A 88 4.99 7.77 -4.55
CA ILE A 88 3.80 6.94 -4.42
C ILE A 88 2.87 7.17 -5.60
N TYR A 89 2.10 6.16 -5.95
CA TYR A 89 1.05 6.24 -6.97
C TYR A 89 -0.31 6.40 -6.29
N SER A 90 -1.13 7.28 -6.83
CA SER A 90 -2.40 7.65 -6.18
C SER A 90 -3.52 7.85 -7.19
N LEU A 91 -4.72 7.46 -6.79
CA LEU A 91 -5.99 7.82 -7.46
C LEU A 91 -6.59 9.12 -6.90
N ASP A 92 -5.94 9.72 -5.88
CA ASP A 92 -6.44 10.93 -5.23
C ASP A 92 -6.22 12.16 -6.10
N GLU A 93 -7.31 12.68 -6.64
CA GLU A 93 -7.32 13.91 -7.45
C GLU A 93 -7.26 15.20 -6.63
N SER A 94 -7.45 15.11 -5.31
CA SER A 94 -7.51 16.30 -4.44
C SER A 94 -6.19 17.08 -4.36
N SER A 95 -5.09 16.45 -4.73
CA SER A 95 -3.75 17.02 -4.73
C SER A 95 -3.31 17.59 -6.09
N LYS A 96 -4.16 17.50 -7.12
CA LYS A 96 -3.85 18.01 -8.46
C LYS A 96 -3.77 19.54 -8.48
N GLU A 97 -2.66 20.06 -9.01
CA GLU A 97 -2.47 21.51 -9.22
C GLU A 97 -3.07 21.92 -10.59
N PRO A 98 -3.83 23.05 -10.69
CA PRO A 98 -4.61 23.38 -11.88
C PRO A 98 -3.81 23.53 -13.19
N ASP A 99 -2.56 23.96 -13.11
CA ASP A 99 -1.71 24.27 -14.28
C ASP A 99 -0.69 23.16 -14.59
N HIS A 100 -0.90 21.95 -14.04
CA HIS A 100 0.00 20.83 -14.23
C HIS A 100 -0.65 19.73 -15.08
N HIS A 101 0.15 19.12 -15.97
CA HIS A 101 -0.28 17.93 -16.72
C HIS A 101 -0.02 16.67 -15.92
N TYR A 102 -1.07 15.93 -15.65
CA TYR A 102 -1.02 14.64 -14.97
C TYR A 102 -1.15 13.52 -15.98
N LEU A 103 -0.44 12.43 -15.76
CA LEU A 103 -0.43 11.32 -16.70
C LEU A 103 -1.80 10.64 -16.83
N SER A 104 -2.55 10.58 -15.74
CA SER A 104 -3.89 10.01 -15.71
C SER A 104 -4.87 10.73 -16.65
N ASP A 105 -4.71 12.05 -16.81
CA ASP A 105 -5.56 12.86 -17.69
C ASP A 105 -5.23 12.67 -19.19
N LEU A 106 -4.11 12.01 -19.50
CA LEU A 106 -3.57 11.85 -20.86
C LEU A 106 -3.73 10.43 -21.40
N ILE A 107 -4.11 9.48 -20.56
CA ILE A 107 -4.26 8.07 -20.89
C ILE A 107 -5.71 7.73 -21.20
N ASP A 108 -5.95 7.16 -22.38
CA ASP A 108 -7.21 6.55 -22.76
C ASP A 108 -7.04 5.02 -22.75
N ILE A 109 -7.63 4.37 -21.73
CA ILE A 109 -7.52 2.93 -21.47
C ILE A 109 -8.91 2.34 -21.19
N PRO A 110 -9.22 1.08 -21.63
CA PRO A 110 -10.44 0.40 -21.21
C PRO A 110 -10.54 0.24 -19.70
N GLU A 111 -11.68 0.62 -19.09
CA GLU A 111 -11.88 0.56 -17.63
C GLU A 111 -11.87 -0.87 -17.09
N THR A 112 -12.29 -1.85 -17.89
CA THR A 112 -12.40 -3.24 -17.45
C THR A 112 -11.83 -4.19 -18.51
N VAL A 113 -11.18 -5.24 -18.02
CA VAL A 113 -10.60 -6.30 -18.86
C VAL A 113 -10.93 -7.65 -18.25
N THR A 114 -11.38 -8.58 -19.11
CA THR A 114 -11.60 -9.99 -18.74
C THR A 114 -10.58 -10.87 -19.43
N VAL A 115 -9.85 -11.68 -18.67
CA VAL A 115 -8.87 -12.62 -19.21
C VAL A 115 -9.32 -14.05 -18.90
N ALA A 116 -9.48 -14.87 -19.93
CA ALA A 116 -9.89 -16.27 -19.79
C ALA A 116 -8.85 -17.10 -19.01
N PRO A 117 -9.23 -18.25 -18.41
CA PRO A 117 -8.30 -19.12 -17.68
C PRO A 117 -7.07 -19.51 -18.51
N GLY A 118 -5.87 -19.28 -17.96
CA GLY A 118 -4.60 -19.63 -18.60
C GLY A 118 -4.29 -18.89 -19.90
N ALA A 119 -5.05 -17.84 -20.23
CA ALA A 119 -4.88 -17.07 -21.46
C ALA A 119 -4.07 -15.78 -21.26
N ASP A 120 -3.61 -15.24 -22.39
CA ASP A 120 -3.04 -13.91 -22.48
C ASP A 120 -4.07 -12.95 -23.10
N GLU A 121 -4.14 -11.72 -22.59
CA GLU A 121 -4.87 -10.59 -23.18
C GLU A 121 -3.94 -9.41 -23.37
N ILE A 122 -4.08 -8.68 -24.47
CA ILE A 122 -3.31 -7.46 -24.73
C ILE A 122 -4.23 -6.26 -24.62
N ILE A 123 -3.91 -5.36 -23.69
CA ILE A 123 -4.59 -4.07 -23.59
C ILE A 123 -3.82 -3.07 -24.43
N HIS A 124 -4.52 -2.45 -25.38
CA HIS A 124 -4.05 -1.32 -26.17
C HIS A 124 -4.55 -0.03 -25.54
N PHE A 125 -3.68 0.93 -25.34
CA PHE A 125 -4.07 2.24 -24.86
C PHE A 125 -3.24 3.36 -25.49
N HIS A 126 -3.76 4.58 -25.42
CA HIS A 126 -3.13 5.74 -26.03
C HIS A 126 -2.75 6.75 -24.94
N LEU A 127 -1.59 7.37 -25.14
CA LEU A 127 -1.09 8.46 -24.33
C LEU A 127 -1.01 9.72 -25.20
N ALA A 128 -1.96 10.63 -25.05
CA ALA A 128 -2.04 11.87 -25.82
C ALA A 128 -1.27 12.99 -25.12
N ILE A 129 -0.10 13.37 -25.64
CA ILE A 129 0.80 14.33 -25.02
C ILE A 129 0.40 15.76 -25.46
N PRO A 130 0.02 16.66 -24.53
CA PRO A 130 -0.30 18.04 -24.86
C PRO A 130 0.90 18.78 -25.47
N SER A 131 0.64 19.71 -26.38
CA SER A 131 1.70 20.54 -26.97
C SER A 131 2.38 21.48 -25.96
N SER A 132 1.75 21.74 -24.83
CA SER A 132 2.28 22.53 -23.71
C SER A 132 3.08 21.69 -22.70
N ALA A 133 3.02 20.37 -22.78
CA ALA A 133 3.72 19.49 -21.84
C ALA A 133 5.24 19.58 -22.01
N SER A 134 5.97 19.49 -20.91
CA SER A 134 7.44 19.51 -20.88
C SER A 134 7.98 18.82 -19.64
N GLY A 135 9.22 18.34 -19.71
CA GLY A 135 9.88 17.64 -18.61
C GLY A 135 9.42 16.21 -18.43
N THR A 136 9.45 15.68 -17.22
CA THR A 136 9.07 14.29 -16.94
C THR A 136 7.63 14.24 -16.44
N LEU A 137 6.78 13.50 -17.14
CA LEU A 137 5.47 13.07 -16.65
C LEU A 137 5.62 11.67 -16.07
N LEU A 138 5.11 11.47 -14.86
CA LEU A 138 5.25 10.22 -14.12
C LEU A 138 3.88 9.78 -13.58
N GLY A 139 3.52 8.55 -13.82
CA GLY A 139 2.27 7.95 -13.40
C GLY A 139 2.27 6.47 -13.75
N GLY A 140 1.11 5.88 -13.98
CA GLY A 140 1.03 4.47 -14.35
C GLY A 140 -0.37 3.98 -14.62
N ILE A 141 -0.48 2.68 -14.82
CA ILE A 141 -1.74 1.95 -14.91
C ILE A 141 -1.79 0.99 -13.75
N MET A 142 -2.81 1.14 -12.92
CA MET A 142 -3.15 0.20 -11.86
C MET A 142 -4.17 -0.80 -12.39
N LEU A 143 -3.84 -2.08 -12.30
CA LEU A 143 -4.73 -3.20 -12.58
C LEU A 143 -5.14 -3.84 -11.26
N THR A 144 -6.43 -3.84 -10.96
CA THR A 144 -6.98 -4.37 -9.71
C THR A 144 -8.00 -5.45 -10.04
N SER A 145 -7.83 -6.64 -9.47
CA SER A 145 -8.84 -7.70 -9.57
C SER A 145 -10.14 -7.25 -8.88
N ILE A 146 -11.28 -7.52 -9.51
CA ILE A 146 -12.60 -7.24 -8.93
C ILE A 146 -12.80 -8.01 -7.62
N ASP A 147 -12.15 -9.18 -7.49
CA ASP A 147 -12.20 -10.04 -6.31
C ASP A 147 -11.11 -9.72 -5.28
N ALA A 148 -10.33 -8.64 -5.50
CA ALA A 148 -9.30 -8.21 -4.55
C ALA A 148 -9.94 -7.68 -3.24
N PRO A 149 -9.29 -7.87 -2.07
CA PRO A 149 -9.78 -7.32 -0.81
C PRO A 149 -9.94 -5.79 -0.86
N ASP A 150 -11.05 -5.27 -0.29
CA ASP A 150 -11.36 -3.82 -0.27
C ASP A 150 -10.36 -2.99 0.57
N ASP A 151 -9.52 -3.62 1.40
CA ASP A 151 -8.56 -2.95 2.30
C ASP A 151 -7.17 -2.74 1.70
N LEU A 152 -7.01 -2.93 0.38
CA LEU A 152 -5.75 -2.69 -0.29
C LEU A 152 -5.40 -1.20 -0.27
N SER A 153 -4.63 -0.79 0.74
CA SER A 153 -4.17 0.59 0.84
C SER A 153 -2.95 0.83 -0.05
N MET A 154 -2.98 1.93 -0.79
CA MET A 154 -1.85 2.41 -1.61
C MET A 154 -0.65 2.87 -0.75
N GLU A 155 -0.81 3.02 0.57
CA GLU A 155 0.26 3.41 1.50
C GLU A 155 1.38 2.37 1.63
N SER A 156 1.09 1.10 1.36
CA SER A 156 2.09 0.03 1.43
C SER A 156 3.14 0.09 0.30
N LEU A 157 2.97 0.98 -0.67
CA LEU A 157 3.84 1.14 -1.84
C LEU A 157 5.19 1.80 -1.54
N ASN A 158 5.37 2.32 -0.33
CA ASN A 158 6.53 3.14 0.00
C ASN A 158 7.68 2.32 0.61
N LYS A 159 8.37 1.52 -0.19
CA LYS A 159 9.63 0.87 0.21
C LYS A 159 10.85 1.63 -0.29
N GLY A 160 10.94 2.94 0.00
CA GLY A 160 12.13 3.77 -0.20
C GLY A 160 12.96 3.47 -1.46
N GLY A 161 12.83 4.30 -2.49
CA GLY A 161 13.51 4.17 -3.77
C GLY A 161 12.55 4.47 -4.92
N SER A 162 13.09 4.71 -6.10
CA SER A 162 12.33 4.83 -7.35
C SER A 162 11.89 3.44 -7.86
N ASN A 163 11.06 2.72 -7.11
CA ASN A 163 10.50 1.45 -7.57
C ASN A 163 9.34 1.73 -8.53
N TYR A 164 9.57 1.46 -9.80
CA TYR A 164 8.60 1.63 -10.89
C TYR A 164 7.71 0.41 -11.12
N THR A 165 7.82 -0.64 -10.31
CA THR A 165 6.96 -1.83 -10.37
C THR A 165 6.43 -2.15 -8.99
N PHE A 166 5.15 -2.49 -8.92
CA PHE A 166 4.50 -2.84 -7.67
C PHE A 166 3.55 -4.02 -7.86
N GLU A 167 3.64 -4.98 -6.95
CA GLU A 167 2.80 -6.15 -6.90
C GLU A 167 2.27 -6.36 -5.49
N GLN A 168 0.94 -6.36 -5.37
CA GLN A 168 0.21 -6.82 -4.18
C GLN A 168 -0.77 -7.93 -4.56
N PRO A 169 -1.30 -8.68 -3.59
CA PRO A 169 -2.40 -9.59 -3.84
C PRO A 169 -3.54 -8.89 -4.60
N GLY A 170 -3.85 -9.38 -5.79
CA GLY A 170 -4.90 -8.82 -6.63
C GLY A 170 -4.61 -7.47 -7.29
N GLN A 171 -3.41 -6.90 -7.13
CA GLN A 171 -3.07 -5.62 -7.78
C GLN A 171 -1.70 -5.66 -8.48
N ARG A 172 -1.60 -5.00 -9.62
CA ARG A 172 -0.35 -4.78 -10.36
C ARG A 172 -0.30 -3.34 -10.86
N LEU A 173 0.85 -2.71 -10.69
CA LEU A 173 1.12 -1.40 -11.23
C LEU A 173 2.12 -1.50 -12.39
N VAL A 174 1.77 -0.91 -13.52
CA VAL A 174 2.67 -0.65 -14.63
C VAL A 174 2.99 0.84 -14.63
N ALA A 175 4.17 1.22 -14.17
CA ALA A 175 4.58 2.61 -14.16
C ALA A 175 4.90 3.11 -15.58
N ILE A 176 4.71 4.41 -15.77
CA ILE A 176 5.04 5.13 -17.01
C ILE A 176 5.87 6.37 -16.61
N LYS A 177 7.12 6.39 -17.07
CA LYS A 177 8.01 7.55 -16.99
C LYS A 177 8.20 8.08 -18.41
N LEU A 178 7.58 9.21 -18.70
CA LEU A 178 7.66 9.89 -20.00
C LEU A 178 8.55 11.11 -19.88
N ASN A 179 9.67 11.12 -20.60
CA ASN A 179 10.56 12.25 -20.69
C ASN A 179 10.26 13.07 -21.95
N LEU A 180 10.02 14.34 -21.75
CA LEU A 180 9.84 15.34 -22.81
C LEU A 180 10.97 16.35 -22.75
N PRO A 181 11.30 17.01 -23.87
CA PRO A 181 12.22 18.13 -23.86
C PRO A 181 11.82 19.16 -22.81
N SER A 182 12.73 19.49 -21.90
CA SER A 182 12.46 20.42 -20.80
C SER A 182 13.21 21.73 -20.97
N LYS A 183 12.53 22.83 -20.69
CA LYS A 183 13.13 24.16 -20.53
C LYS A 183 13.47 24.46 -19.06
N SER A 184 13.34 23.49 -18.17
CA SER A 184 13.28 23.68 -16.73
C SER A 184 14.59 24.17 -16.13
N ALA A 185 14.50 25.28 -15.46
CA ALA A 185 15.41 25.73 -14.41
C ALA A 185 15.02 25.10 -13.05
N SER A 186 15.96 25.12 -12.13
CA SER A 186 15.90 24.70 -10.74
C SER A 186 14.62 24.96 -10.00
N GLY A 187 14.20 24.00 -9.16
CA GLY A 187 13.02 24.18 -8.35
C GLY A 187 13.06 23.48 -6.99
N PHE A 188 14.19 22.86 -6.58
CA PHE A 188 14.26 22.30 -5.23
C PHE A 188 14.42 23.41 -4.19
N SER A 189 13.55 23.40 -3.18
CA SER A 189 13.61 24.33 -2.06
C SER A 189 13.11 23.69 -0.76
N LEU A 190 13.63 24.21 0.33
CA LEU A 190 13.27 23.87 1.70
C LEU A 190 12.84 25.15 2.43
N GLY A 191 11.91 25.07 3.33
CA GLY A 191 11.49 26.21 4.15
C GLY A 191 10.26 25.93 5.01
N ASP A 192 9.77 26.98 5.70
CA ASP A 192 8.55 26.93 6.48
C ASP A 192 8.53 25.77 7.51
N ALA A 193 9.46 25.75 8.45
CA ALA A 193 9.41 24.79 9.56
C ALA A 193 8.21 25.09 10.47
N LYS A 194 7.32 24.12 10.64
CA LYS A 194 6.11 24.24 11.47
C LYS A 194 6.04 23.13 12.50
N PHE A 195 5.76 23.49 13.73
CA PHE A 195 5.53 22.55 14.81
C PHE A 195 4.04 22.30 14.99
N ASN A 196 3.64 21.03 14.96
CA ASN A 196 2.29 20.60 15.35
C ASN A 196 2.33 20.05 16.77
N PRO A 197 1.74 20.74 17.75
CA PRO A 197 1.81 20.33 19.15
C PRO A 197 0.95 19.11 19.48
N PHE A 198 -0.15 18.90 18.76
CA PHE A 198 -1.06 17.78 18.98
C PHE A 198 -0.37 16.44 18.67
N GLU A 199 0.48 16.44 17.65
CA GLU A 199 1.25 15.26 17.24
C GLU A 199 2.68 15.26 17.78
N ASN A 200 3.09 16.31 18.49
CA ASN A 200 4.49 16.58 18.86
C ASN A 200 5.42 16.44 17.65
N GLN A 201 5.01 16.97 16.51
CA GLN A 201 5.68 16.80 15.23
C GLN A 201 6.17 18.13 14.67
N LEU A 202 7.45 18.17 14.32
CA LEU A 202 8.05 19.24 13.55
C LEU A 202 8.04 18.82 12.08
N ALA A 203 7.47 19.65 11.21
CA ALA A 203 7.45 19.43 9.77
C ALA A 203 8.21 20.52 9.04
N LEU A 204 8.99 20.14 8.03
CA LEU A 204 9.69 21.02 7.11
C LEU A 204 9.04 20.92 5.73
N LYS A 205 8.64 22.04 5.15
CA LYS A 205 8.15 22.04 3.77
C LYS A 205 9.30 21.78 2.81
N VAL A 206 9.17 20.75 1.99
CA VAL A 206 10.11 20.39 0.93
C VAL A 206 9.37 20.46 -0.40
N ASN A 207 9.97 21.15 -1.36
CA ASN A 207 9.34 21.39 -2.65
C ASN A 207 10.30 20.99 -3.79
N ASN A 208 9.82 20.10 -4.66
CA ASN A 208 10.40 19.87 -5.97
C ASN A 208 9.60 20.67 -7.01
N GLY A 209 9.99 21.89 -7.30
CA GLY A 209 9.38 22.72 -8.34
C GLY A 209 9.85 22.41 -9.76
N LYS A 210 10.65 21.36 -9.97
CA LYS A 210 11.10 20.94 -11.30
C LYS A 210 10.05 20.06 -11.95
N SER A 211 9.90 20.18 -13.26
CA SER A 211 9.22 19.17 -14.09
C SER A 211 10.16 17.96 -14.34
N ALA A 212 10.80 17.45 -13.29
CA ALA A 212 11.70 16.31 -13.35
C ALA A 212 11.71 15.61 -11.98
N VAL A 213 11.94 14.31 -11.98
CA VAL A 213 12.18 13.56 -10.75
C VAL A 213 13.47 14.05 -10.10
N ILE A 214 13.47 14.18 -8.78
CA ILE A 214 14.70 14.24 -7.98
C ILE A 214 14.90 12.84 -7.42
N GLU A 215 15.95 12.16 -7.88
CA GLU A 215 16.15 10.75 -7.55
C GLU A 215 16.68 10.56 -6.12
N ASN A 216 17.38 11.56 -5.58
CA ASN A 216 18.03 11.42 -4.29
C ASN A 216 18.06 12.73 -3.49
N VAL A 217 17.18 12.84 -2.52
CA VAL A 217 17.23 13.86 -1.46
C VAL A 217 17.74 13.19 -0.20
N GLN A 218 18.86 13.68 0.36
CA GLN A 218 19.44 13.14 1.58
C GLN A 218 20.17 14.23 2.38
N GLY A 219 20.32 14.01 3.69
CA GLY A 219 21.02 15.00 4.50
C GLY A 219 21.01 14.72 5.99
N THR A 220 21.23 15.78 6.76
CA THR A 220 21.14 15.77 8.22
C THR A 220 20.38 16.99 8.70
N TYR A 221 19.76 16.87 9.86
CA TYR A 221 19.09 17.97 10.53
C TYR A 221 19.56 18.10 11.98
N THR A 222 19.43 19.30 12.51
CA THR A 222 19.71 19.65 13.92
C THR A 222 18.67 20.65 14.40
N VAL A 223 18.03 20.36 15.52
CA VAL A 223 17.12 21.28 16.23
C VAL A 223 17.88 21.86 17.42
N MET A 224 17.88 23.17 17.54
CA MET A 224 18.55 23.93 18.61
C MET A 224 17.54 24.85 19.30
N ASP A 225 17.79 25.14 20.56
CA ASP A 225 17.07 26.16 21.30
C ASP A 225 17.59 27.58 21.02
N LYS A 226 17.04 28.58 21.75
CA LYS A 226 17.45 30.00 21.65
C LYS A 226 18.90 30.27 22.03
N ASP A 227 19.51 29.41 22.87
CA ASP A 227 20.86 29.52 23.35
C ASP A 227 21.87 28.73 22.50
N SER A 228 21.40 28.22 21.33
CA SER A 228 22.14 27.38 20.36
C SER A 228 22.56 26.02 20.94
N GLU A 229 21.90 25.55 22.00
CA GLU A 229 22.09 24.21 22.52
C GLU A 229 21.41 23.18 21.63
N ILE A 230 22.13 22.14 21.22
CA ILE A 230 21.59 21.08 20.37
C ILE A 230 20.65 20.17 21.15
N LEU A 231 19.38 20.21 20.81
CA LEU A 231 18.36 19.35 21.41
C LEU A 231 18.23 18.00 20.72
N VAL A 232 18.21 18.02 19.38
CA VAL A 232 18.03 16.82 18.55
C VAL A 232 18.88 16.96 17.28
N SER A 233 19.50 15.85 16.88
CA SER A 233 20.13 15.72 15.55
C SER A 233 19.71 14.41 14.92
N GLY A 234 19.59 14.38 13.60
CA GLY A 234 19.20 13.18 12.86
C GLY A 234 19.66 13.17 11.41
N VAL A 235 19.33 12.08 10.73
CA VAL A 235 19.67 11.83 9.34
C VAL A 235 18.38 11.79 8.51
N ILE A 236 18.40 12.48 7.39
CA ILE A 236 17.41 12.33 6.32
C ILE A 236 17.91 11.21 5.41
N LYS A 237 17.25 10.06 5.48
CA LYS A 237 17.58 8.92 4.62
C LYS A 237 17.30 9.27 3.16
N PRO A 238 18.07 8.72 2.20
CA PRO A 238 17.83 8.97 0.78
C PRO A 238 16.40 8.67 0.36
N PHE A 239 15.77 9.59 -0.37
CA PHE A 239 14.45 9.41 -0.96
C PHE A 239 14.30 10.17 -2.27
N ALA A 240 13.43 9.68 -3.16
CA ALA A 240 13.09 10.35 -4.41
C ALA A 240 11.87 11.27 -4.24
N MET A 241 11.76 12.30 -5.09
CA MET A 241 10.61 13.18 -5.19
C MET A 241 10.04 13.17 -6.61
N ALA A 242 8.71 13.03 -6.70
CA ALA A 242 8.00 13.20 -7.96
C ALA A 242 8.17 14.62 -8.53
N PRO A 243 8.01 14.81 -9.85
CA PRO A 243 8.00 16.13 -10.45
C PRO A 243 6.94 17.04 -9.80
N THR A 244 7.22 18.32 -9.69
CA THR A 244 6.27 19.37 -9.22
C THR A 244 5.53 19.03 -7.92
N SER A 245 6.19 18.34 -7.00
CA SER A 245 5.61 17.88 -5.74
C SER A 245 6.04 18.70 -4.52
N LYS A 246 5.15 18.79 -3.54
CA LYS A 246 5.38 19.50 -2.27
C LYS A 246 4.98 18.58 -1.14
N ILE A 247 5.84 18.46 -0.11
CA ILE A 247 5.57 17.64 1.07
C ILE A 247 5.83 18.40 2.37
N LYS A 248 5.24 17.93 3.45
CA LYS A 248 5.52 18.33 4.82
C LYS A 248 6.39 17.26 5.48
N PHE A 249 7.71 17.29 5.19
CA PHE A 249 8.64 16.27 5.66
C PHE A 249 8.71 16.26 7.20
N PRO A 250 8.40 15.14 7.87
CA PRO A 250 8.42 15.04 9.32
C PRO A 250 9.85 14.99 9.85
N VAL A 251 10.21 15.93 10.70
CA VAL A 251 11.50 15.97 11.42
C VAL A 251 11.36 15.17 12.72
N ASN A 252 12.07 14.07 12.83
CA ASN A 252 11.98 13.18 13.98
C ASN A 252 12.63 13.79 15.22
N LEU A 253 11.84 14.15 16.23
CA LEU A 253 12.30 14.70 17.51
C LEU A 253 12.86 13.64 18.47
N LYS A 254 12.93 12.37 18.08
CA LYS A 254 13.46 11.25 18.88
C LYS A 254 12.78 11.11 20.25
N GLY A 255 11.46 11.34 20.29
CA GLY A 255 10.68 11.29 21.52
C GLY A 255 10.84 12.49 22.47
N LYS A 256 11.61 13.52 22.08
CA LYS A 256 11.66 14.76 22.83
C LYS A 256 10.42 15.59 22.62
N THR A 257 9.85 16.12 23.68
CA THR A 257 8.82 17.16 23.65
C THR A 257 9.50 18.51 23.70
N LEU A 258 9.08 19.43 22.82
CA LEU A 258 9.57 20.80 22.84
C LEU A 258 8.68 21.64 23.77
N GLU A 259 9.30 22.36 24.71
CA GLU A 259 8.63 23.32 25.59
C GLU A 259 8.32 24.62 24.83
N GLU A 260 7.48 25.48 25.44
CA GLU A 260 7.24 26.82 24.90
C GLU A 260 8.55 27.59 24.69
N GLY A 261 8.81 28.04 23.49
CA GLY A 261 10.06 28.73 23.18
C GLY A 261 10.29 28.96 21.70
N LYS A 262 11.45 29.56 21.44
CA LYS A 262 11.96 29.78 20.08
C LYS A 262 13.06 28.78 19.78
N TYR A 263 13.01 28.20 18.60
CA TYR A 263 13.89 27.15 18.13
C TYR A 263 14.41 27.42 16.74
N VAL A 264 15.51 26.76 16.41
CA VAL A 264 16.12 26.80 15.07
C VAL A 264 16.26 25.37 14.56
N LEU A 265 15.74 25.13 13.36
CA LEU A 265 15.98 23.92 12.59
C LEU A 265 17.04 24.20 11.54
N MET A 266 18.17 23.54 11.62
CA MET A 266 19.20 23.54 10.58
C MET A 266 19.12 22.25 9.80
N VAL A 267 19.09 22.35 8.45
CA VAL A 267 19.11 21.20 7.54
C VAL A 267 20.18 21.39 6.49
N LYS A 268 21.01 20.39 6.30
CA LYS A 268 22.04 20.37 5.25
C LYS A 268 22.07 19.04 4.52
N GLY A 269 22.29 19.06 3.23
CA GLY A 269 22.29 17.84 2.42
C GLY A 269 22.48 18.07 0.96
N LYS A 270 22.00 17.10 0.17
CA LYS A 270 22.01 17.13 -1.29
C LYS A 270 20.67 16.73 -1.85
N ALA A 271 20.28 17.38 -2.95
CA ALA A 271 19.20 16.98 -3.83
C ALA A 271 19.81 16.65 -5.20
N ASP A 272 19.96 15.38 -5.51
CA ASP A 272 20.86 14.86 -6.54
C ASP A 272 22.30 15.39 -6.29
N GLU A 273 22.90 16.07 -7.27
CA GLU A 273 24.24 16.63 -7.16
C GLU A 273 24.31 18.04 -6.52
N LYS A 274 23.12 18.64 -6.20
CA LYS A 274 23.07 20.01 -5.66
C LYS A 274 23.03 19.99 -4.14
N GLU A 275 24.02 20.65 -3.53
CA GLU A 275 24.02 20.86 -2.08
C GLU A 275 22.95 21.89 -1.66
N PHE A 276 22.40 21.71 -0.49
CA PHE A 276 21.52 22.66 0.16
C PHE A 276 21.87 22.84 1.64
N PHE A 277 21.59 24.05 2.11
CA PHE A 277 21.62 24.41 3.53
C PHE A 277 20.45 25.34 3.79
N VAL A 278 19.71 25.05 4.87
CA VAL A 278 18.58 25.86 5.32
C VAL A 278 18.63 26.02 6.83
N GLU A 279 18.32 27.21 7.30
CA GLU A 279 18.10 27.54 8.70
C GLU A 279 16.70 28.12 8.83
N GLU A 280 15.81 27.42 9.55
CA GLU A 280 14.43 27.82 9.76
C GLU A 280 14.17 28.06 11.24
N LYS A 281 13.59 29.24 11.57
CA LYS A 281 13.19 29.61 12.92
C LYS A 281 11.72 29.28 13.12
N PHE A 282 11.40 28.60 14.21
CA PHE A 282 10.02 28.31 14.57
C PHE A 282 9.78 28.58 16.06
N THR A 283 8.50 28.72 16.42
CA THR A 283 8.08 29.00 17.80
C THR A 283 7.06 27.97 18.26
N VAL A 284 7.24 27.45 19.44
CA VAL A 284 6.26 26.62 20.16
C VAL A 284 5.52 27.50 21.17
N THR A 285 4.19 27.51 21.17
CA THR A 285 3.35 28.37 22.02
C THR A 285 2.44 27.55 22.93
N LYS A 286 2.15 28.08 24.13
CA LYS A 286 1.36 27.41 25.19
C LYS A 286 -0.09 27.06 24.84
N SER A 287 -0.72 27.80 23.93
CA SER A 287 -2.11 27.54 23.52
C SER A 287 -2.25 26.17 22.84
N GLN A 288 -1.15 25.49 22.64
CA GLN A 288 -1.02 24.22 21.98
C GLN A 288 -0.84 23.05 22.96
N GLU A 289 -0.57 23.29 24.25
CA GLU A 289 -0.48 22.24 25.28
C GLU A 289 -1.85 21.76 25.80
N ALA A 290 -2.89 22.60 25.72
CA ALA A 290 -4.22 22.30 26.29
C ALA A 290 -5.05 21.28 25.48
N GLY A 291 -4.60 20.86 24.29
CA GLY A 291 -5.34 19.96 23.40
C GLY A 291 -5.10 18.46 23.63
N ILE A 292 -4.11 18.10 24.43
CA ILE A 292 -3.69 16.68 24.56
C ILE A 292 -4.59 15.87 25.52
N VAL A 293 -5.47 16.48 26.29
CA VAL A 293 -6.18 15.81 27.39
C VAL A 293 -7.55 15.21 27.03
N SER A 294 -8.10 15.43 25.82
CA SER A 294 -9.50 15.06 25.55
C SER A 294 -9.79 14.06 24.45
N GLU A 295 -8.80 13.45 23.79
CA GLU A 295 -9.07 12.46 22.73
C GLU A 295 -8.55 11.04 22.97
N THR A 296 -8.04 10.71 24.14
CA THR A 296 -7.57 9.34 24.44
C THR A 296 -8.73 8.37 24.75
N GLU A 297 -10.00 8.80 24.73
CA GLU A 297 -11.16 7.92 24.98
C GLU A 297 -11.99 7.54 23.74
N ALA A 298 -11.64 7.96 22.53
CA ALA A 298 -12.50 7.73 21.35
C ALA A 298 -11.92 6.86 20.23
N ALA A 299 -10.81 6.17 20.43
CA ALA A 299 -10.29 5.22 19.43
C ALA A 299 -10.12 3.80 20.01
N ALA A 300 -11.15 3.30 20.68
CA ALA A 300 -11.35 1.86 20.77
C ALA A 300 -12.03 1.41 19.47
N SER A 301 -11.26 0.84 18.55
CA SER A 301 -11.82 0.22 17.35
C SER A 301 -12.93 -0.76 17.77
N PRO A 302 -14.07 -0.80 17.11
CA PRO A 302 -15.09 -1.80 17.38
C PRO A 302 -14.56 -3.15 16.93
N PHE A 303 -13.96 -3.86 17.86
CA PHE A 303 -13.71 -5.29 17.70
C PHE A 303 -15.05 -5.95 17.38
N ASN A 304 -15.17 -6.49 16.17
CA ASN A 304 -16.45 -6.99 15.65
C ASN A 304 -16.95 -8.17 16.50
N ARG A 305 -17.78 -7.88 17.51
CA ARG A 305 -18.37 -8.83 18.45
C ARG A 305 -19.34 -9.84 17.79
N GLU A 306 -19.81 -9.55 16.58
CA GLU A 306 -20.80 -10.40 15.92
C GLU A 306 -20.23 -11.74 15.43
N ASN A 307 -18.99 -11.77 14.97
CA ASN A 307 -18.37 -13.00 14.47
C ASN A 307 -17.98 -13.98 15.60
N ILE A 308 -17.60 -13.45 16.77
CA ILE A 308 -17.27 -14.29 17.95
C ILE A 308 -18.53 -14.91 18.54
N SER A 309 -19.65 -14.18 18.59
CA SER A 309 -20.92 -14.72 19.11
C SER A 309 -21.49 -15.82 18.22
N ARG A 310 -21.35 -15.72 16.90
CA ARG A 310 -21.78 -16.77 15.96
C ARG A 310 -20.94 -18.04 16.08
N THR A 311 -19.62 -17.92 16.21
CA THR A 311 -18.73 -19.09 16.37
C THR A 311 -18.96 -19.81 17.71
N ILE A 312 -19.17 -19.08 18.79
CA ILE A 312 -19.49 -19.63 20.11
C ILE A 312 -20.89 -20.27 20.11
N ALA A 313 -21.88 -19.66 19.44
CA ALA A 313 -23.22 -20.21 19.32
C ALA A 313 -23.23 -21.53 18.53
N ILE A 314 -22.47 -21.64 17.43
CA ILE A 314 -22.35 -22.88 16.64
C ILE A 314 -21.65 -23.98 17.47
N ALA A 315 -20.61 -23.65 18.22
CA ALA A 315 -19.92 -24.59 19.09
C ALA A 315 -20.82 -25.11 20.22
N LEU A 316 -21.64 -24.26 20.83
CA LEU A 316 -22.59 -24.66 21.88
C LEU A 316 -23.73 -25.51 21.32
N VAL A 317 -24.27 -25.22 20.15
CA VAL A 317 -25.33 -26.03 19.50
C VAL A 317 -24.78 -27.40 19.12
N SER A 318 -23.55 -27.52 18.62
CA SER A 318 -22.95 -28.82 18.31
C SER A 318 -22.70 -29.67 19.58
N LEU A 319 -22.30 -29.04 20.68
CA LEU A 319 -22.12 -29.72 21.98
C LEU A 319 -23.45 -30.22 22.53
N PHE A 320 -24.56 -29.45 22.40
CA PHE A 320 -25.89 -29.84 22.86
C PHE A 320 -26.48 -30.97 22.04
N LEU A 321 -26.15 -31.10 20.76
CA LEU A 321 -26.60 -32.19 19.89
C LEU A 321 -25.80 -33.49 20.13
N LEU A 322 -24.54 -33.41 20.57
CA LEU A 322 -23.70 -34.58 20.85
C LEU A 322 -23.95 -35.19 22.25
N LEU A 323 -24.33 -34.37 23.22
CA LEU A 323 -24.54 -34.81 24.61
C LEU A 323 -25.62 -35.95 24.75
N PRO A 324 -26.82 -35.86 24.13
CA PRO A 324 -27.84 -36.94 24.24
C PRO A 324 -27.42 -38.21 23.48
N LEU A 325 -26.57 -38.10 22.47
CA LEU A 325 -25.99 -39.26 21.76
C LEU A 325 -24.99 -40.02 22.66
N LEU A 326 -24.14 -39.31 23.37
CA LEU A 326 -23.17 -39.88 24.31
C LEU A 326 -23.91 -40.56 25.52
N LEU A 327 -24.93 -39.89 26.07
CA LEU A 327 -25.73 -40.44 27.17
C LEU A 327 -26.55 -41.66 26.75
N LYS A 328 -26.97 -41.77 25.48
CA LYS A 328 -27.66 -42.96 24.95
C LYS A 328 -26.71 -44.13 24.73
N PHE A 329 -25.42 -43.85 24.41
CA PHE A 329 -24.40 -44.88 24.28
C PHE A 329 -24.02 -45.46 25.63
N ASP A 330 -23.95 -44.66 26.68
CA ASP A 330 -23.58 -45.09 28.03
C ASP A 330 -24.69 -46.02 28.63
N LYS A 331 -25.97 -45.62 28.52
CA LYS A 331 -27.12 -46.47 28.93
C LYS A 331 -27.21 -47.77 28.14
N ARG A 332 -26.69 -47.84 26.91
CA ARG A 332 -26.68 -49.07 26.11
C ARG A 332 -25.59 -50.05 26.55
N ASN A 333 -24.49 -49.54 27.06
CA ASN A 333 -23.40 -50.33 27.61
C ASN A 333 -23.71 -50.87 29.00
N GLU A 334 -24.41 -50.10 29.86
CA GLU A 334 -24.88 -50.62 31.16
C GLU A 334 -25.88 -51.79 31.00
N LYS A 335 -26.81 -51.68 30.04
CA LYS A 335 -27.78 -52.78 29.75
C LYS A 335 -27.09 -54.04 29.20
N LYS A 336 -25.95 -53.92 28.46
CA LYS A 336 -25.20 -55.09 28.00
C LYS A 336 -24.43 -55.77 29.13
N ASN A 337 -23.88 -54.99 30.06
CA ASN A 337 -23.12 -55.53 31.20
C ASN A 337 -24.03 -56.16 32.26
N SER A 338 -25.27 -55.70 32.42
CA SER A 338 -26.23 -56.35 33.35
C SER A 338 -26.78 -57.67 32.82
N LEU A 339 -26.89 -57.83 31.49
CA LEU A 339 -27.32 -59.12 30.89
C LEU A 339 -26.26 -60.20 30.94
N THR A 340 -24.99 -59.85 30.90
CA THR A 340 -23.87 -60.80 31.00
C THR A 340 -23.57 -61.26 32.43
N PHE A 341 -24.04 -60.50 33.45
CA PHE A 341 -23.88 -60.89 34.88
C PHE A 341 -24.96 -61.84 35.35
N THR A 342 -26.13 -61.85 34.71
CA THR A 342 -27.25 -62.72 35.08
C THR A 342 -27.11 -64.13 34.50
N GLU A 343 -26.37 -64.31 33.40
CA GLU A 343 -26.15 -65.64 32.77
C GLU A 343 -25.00 -66.44 33.42
N LYS A 344 -24.22 -65.87 34.33
CA LYS A 344 -23.08 -66.53 34.99
C LYS A 344 -23.42 -67.11 36.36
N ASN A 345 -24.66 -66.92 36.87
CA ASN A 345 -25.06 -67.44 38.18
C ASN A 345 -26.11 -68.60 38.13
N HIS A 346 -26.27 -69.17 36.91
CA HIS A 346 -27.05 -70.41 36.76
C HIS A 346 -26.26 -71.46 35.98
N MET A 347 -25.16 -71.92 36.55
CA MET A 347 -24.49 -73.20 36.31
C MET A 347 -23.83 -73.66 37.59
#